data_726e3f69a208378467dcdc7138465b70
#
_entry.id   726e3f69a208378467dcdc7138465b70
#
_cell.length_a   1.000
_cell.length_b   1.000
_cell.length_c   1.000
_cell.angle_alpha   90.00
_cell.angle_beta   90.00
_cell.angle_gamma   90.00
#
_symmetry.space_group_name_H-M   'P 1'
#
loop_
_entity.id
_entity.type
_entity.pdbx_description
1 polymer ?
#
loop_
_entity_poly.entity_id
_entity_poly.type
_entity_poly.pdbx_seq_one_letter_code
_entity_poly.pdbx_strand_id
1 'polypeptide(L)'
;MTAVNREMINSFIQLLGGKENIHTISNCMTRLRLTLNNPSAAQHDKIKQISGVLGIVDAQNQLQIILGPGKAAKAADLMKSMVAEGQDLSQIAKSNKQQLKAQQSSSVHQFLTKFATIFTPLIPGFIGAGLLLGFATLFQQLFITGVEAPNTVIVELVNYMKVFSKGLFSFLSILIGYNAAKAFGGSGINGAIIASLFILGYNPDAKAGIYSGMSTFFGLGIDPRGNIIGVLIAAILGAKVEQWVRKFIPDNLDMILTSTITLLIMGAFTFLIIMPIGVVLFDGMSWLFSHLNGNPFGSAVLAGLFLIAVMFGIHQGFVPVYFALVETQGFNALFPILAMAGAGQVGAALALYVRAGKDSVLRTQIKGAIIPGFLGIGEPLIYGVTLPRVKPFVTACIGGAAGGFVIGLIAYLGFPMGLNTVFGPSGLLAIPLMTSDFGIFSAIAIYLCGTITAYTVGFLSTYWFASKNVDLS
;
A
#
# COMPACT_ATOMS: atom_id res chain seq x y z
N MET A 1 24.68 30.13 -33.23
CA MET A 1 23.41 29.64 -32.59
C MET A 1 23.74 29.17 -31.21
N THR A 2 23.20 29.81 -30.17
CA THR A 2 23.50 29.50 -28.76
C THR A 2 22.98 28.10 -28.39
N ALA A 3 23.90 27.26 -27.93
CA ALA A 3 23.51 25.91 -27.47
C ALA A 3 22.86 26.01 -26.09
N VAL A 4 21.81 25.19 -25.86
CA VAL A 4 21.21 25.06 -24.51
C VAL A 4 22.25 24.40 -23.60
N ASN A 5 22.65 25.12 -22.55
CA ASN A 5 23.64 24.68 -21.56
C ASN A 5 23.11 24.89 -20.11
N ARG A 6 23.86 24.39 -19.13
CA ARG A 6 23.49 24.51 -17.70
C ARG A 6 23.35 25.95 -17.22
N GLU A 7 24.18 26.87 -17.73
CA GLU A 7 24.14 28.29 -17.35
C GLU A 7 22.85 28.96 -17.78
N MET A 8 22.39 28.69 -19.02
CA MET A 8 21.13 29.18 -19.56
C MET A 8 19.93 28.67 -18.70
N ILE A 9 19.94 27.40 -18.31
CA ILE A 9 18.90 26.83 -17.50
C ILE A 9 18.94 27.37 -16.06
N ASN A 10 20.11 27.59 -15.47
CA ASN A 10 20.24 28.27 -14.18
C ASN A 10 19.64 29.68 -14.22
N SER A 11 19.90 30.43 -15.28
CA SER A 11 19.33 31.75 -15.47
C SER A 11 17.79 31.69 -15.56
N PHE A 12 17.25 30.70 -16.28
CA PHE A 12 15.80 30.49 -16.30
C PHE A 12 15.25 30.20 -14.89
N ILE A 13 15.85 29.28 -14.15
CA ILE A 13 15.38 28.92 -12.81
C ILE A 13 15.38 30.13 -11.86
N GLN A 14 16.43 30.94 -11.88
CA GLN A 14 16.53 32.16 -11.06
C GLN A 14 15.45 33.18 -11.44
N LEU A 15 15.28 33.45 -12.76
CA LEU A 15 14.31 34.42 -13.26
C LEU A 15 12.84 33.95 -13.16
N LEU A 16 12.62 32.66 -12.98
CA LEU A 16 11.31 32.07 -12.71
C LEU A 16 10.92 32.11 -11.22
N GLY A 17 11.80 32.63 -10.34
CA GLY A 17 11.54 32.70 -8.90
C GLY A 17 12.09 31.54 -8.10
N GLY A 18 13.08 30.80 -8.66
CA GLY A 18 13.75 29.67 -8.01
C GLY A 18 13.13 28.31 -8.31
N LYS A 19 13.82 27.25 -7.88
CA LYS A 19 13.41 25.85 -8.10
C LYS A 19 12.04 25.56 -7.47
N GLU A 20 11.78 26.13 -6.31
CA GLU A 20 10.53 25.95 -5.52
C GLU A 20 9.28 26.50 -6.23
N ASN A 21 9.47 27.46 -7.15
CA ASN A 21 8.37 28.05 -7.90
C ASN A 21 7.97 27.24 -9.14
N ILE A 22 8.80 26.29 -9.57
CA ILE A 22 8.53 25.47 -10.77
C ILE A 22 7.75 24.23 -10.37
N HIS A 23 6.47 24.18 -10.77
CA HIS A 23 5.56 23.06 -10.45
C HIS A 23 5.66 21.93 -11.46
N THR A 24 5.57 22.23 -12.77
CA THR A 24 5.71 21.23 -13.84
C THR A 24 6.61 21.72 -14.96
N ILE A 25 7.38 20.79 -15.54
CA ILE A 25 8.26 21.03 -16.69
C ILE A 25 7.87 20.07 -17.79
N SER A 26 7.46 20.61 -18.94
CA SER A 26 7.13 19.85 -20.14
C SER A 26 7.62 20.59 -21.38
N ASN A 27 7.59 19.95 -22.54
CA ASN A 27 7.95 20.60 -23.80
C ASN A 27 7.03 20.14 -24.94
N CYS A 28 6.96 20.97 -25.98
CA CYS A 28 6.53 20.54 -27.32
C CYS A 28 7.70 20.72 -28.30
N MET A 29 7.48 20.54 -29.60
CA MET A 29 8.56 20.59 -30.59
C MET A 29 9.43 21.84 -30.52
N THR A 30 8.89 22.99 -30.12
CA THR A 30 9.58 24.30 -30.17
C THR A 30 9.52 25.08 -28.86
N ARG A 31 8.78 24.62 -27.83
CA ARG A 31 8.49 25.40 -26.61
C ARG A 31 8.75 24.58 -25.38
N LEU A 32 9.50 25.17 -24.42
CA LEU A 32 9.54 24.74 -23.03
C LEU A 32 8.29 25.24 -22.33
N ARG A 33 7.53 24.36 -21.68
CA ARG A 33 6.28 24.66 -21.00
C ARG A 33 6.44 24.44 -19.50
N LEU A 34 6.10 25.45 -18.72
CA LEU A 34 6.29 25.50 -17.28
C LEU A 34 4.98 25.87 -16.60
N THR A 35 4.61 25.18 -15.55
CA THR A 35 3.57 25.63 -14.62
C THR A 35 4.29 26.13 -13.36
N LEU A 36 3.92 27.30 -12.87
CA LEU A 36 4.55 27.93 -11.71
C LEU A 36 3.57 27.96 -10.54
N ASN A 37 4.10 27.80 -9.32
CA ASN A 37 3.32 27.92 -8.09
C ASN A 37 2.87 29.39 -7.87
N ASN A 38 3.78 30.34 -8.17
CA ASN A 38 3.52 31.77 -8.15
C ASN A 38 3.97 32.38 -9.50
N PRO A 39 3.06 32.58 -10.46
CA PRO A 39 3.39 33.17 -11.77
C PRO A 39 3.92 34.60 -11.69
N SER A 40 3.54 35.37 -10.67
CA SER A 40 3.95 36.77 -10.51
C SER A 40 5.45 36.91 -10.17
N ALA A 41 6.10 35.85 -9.70
CA ALA A 41 7.55 35.84 -9.41
C ALA A 41 8.42 35.73 -10.68
N ALA A 42 7.83 35.38 -11.82
CA ALA A 42 8.55 35.20 -13.09
C ALA A 42 8.87 36.55 -13.77
N GLN A 43 10.15 36.79 -14.07
CA GLN A 43 10.64 38.00 -14.70
C GLN A 43 10.66 37.85 -16.23
N HIS A 44 9.51 37.94 -16.88
CA HIS A 44 9.29 37.66 -18.30
C HIS A 44 10.20 38.47 -19.23
N ASP A 45 10.41 39.77 -18.94
CA ASP A 45 11.21 40.65 -19.80
C ASP A 45 12.70 40.27 -19.77
N LYS A 46 13.19 39.83 -18.62
CA LYS A 46 14.61 39.38 -18.51
C LYS A 46 14.80 38.01 -19.15
N ILE A 47 13.81 37.12 -19.08
CA ILE A 47 13.87 35.82 -19.75
C ILE A 47 13.90 35.98 -21.27
N LYS A 48 13.13 36.95 -21.84
CA LYS A 48 13.16 37.29 -23.28
C LYS A 48 14.54 37.74 -23.75
N GLN A 49 15.32 38.36 -22.89
CA GLN A 49 16.66 38.91 -23.23
C GLN A 49 17.74 37.80 -23.23
N ILE A 50 17.44 36.61 -22.75
CA ILE A 50 18.43 35.50 -22.76
C ILE A 50 18.69 35.06 -24.20
N SER A 51 19.94 35.01 -24.59
CA SER A 51 20.37 34.58 -25.94
C SER A 51 19.87 33.16 -26.23
N GLY A 52 19.08 33.00 -27.28
CA GLY A 52 18.47 31.72 -27.68
C GLY A 52 16.98 31.58 -27.35
N VAL A 53 16.40 32.54 -26.62
CA VAL A 53 14.95 32.66 -26.44
C VAL A 53 14.35 33.43 -27.62
N LEU A 54 13.38 32.81 -28.30
CA LEU A 54 12.68 33.40 -29.45
C LEU A 54 11.41 34.17 -29.04
N GLY A 55 10.88 33.92 -27.86
CA GLY A 55 9.72 34.59 -27.31
C GLY A 55 9.18 33.87 -26.07
N ILE A 56 8.22 34.53 -25.41
CA ILE A 56 7.49 33.98 -24.26
C ILE A 56 5.99 34.16 -24.51
N VAL A 57 5.21 33.14 -24.18
CA VAL A 57 3.74 33.18 -24.26
C VAL A 57 3.19 32.68 -22.94
N ASP A 58 2.28 33.44 -22.36
CA ASP A 58 1.51 33.05 -21.18
C ASP A 58 0.14 32.57 -21.65
N ALA A 59 -0.16 31.30 -21.53
CA ALA A 59 -1.39 30.70 -22.01
C ALA A 59 -1.90 29.63 -21.06
N GLN A 60 -3.17 29.71 -20.66
CA GLN A 60 -3.84 28.68 -19.88
C GLN A 60 -3.11 28.26 -18.59
N ASN A 61 -2.65 29.21 -17.79
CA ASN A 61 -1.85 28.97 -16.57
C ASN A 61 -0.48 28.29 -16.82
N GLN A 62 0.04 28.32 -18.06
CA GLN A 62 1.36 27.82 -18.41
C GLN A 62 2.22 28.92 -19.03
N LEU A 63 3.42 29.08 -18.48
CA LEU A 63 4.47 29.90 -19.12
C LEU A 63 5.16 29.08 -20.19
N GLN A 64 5.18 29.58 -21.43
CA GLN A 64 5.82 28.91 -22.57
C GLN A 64 6.99 29.73 -23.08
N ILE A 65 8.22 29.17 -22.97
CA ILE A 65 9.44 29.78 -23.51
C ILE A 65 9.72 29.16 -24.87
N ILE A 66 9.74 29.95 -25.92
CA ILE A 66 9.96 29.49 -27.30
C ILE A 66 11.46 29.43 -27.55
N LEU A 67 12.00 28.24 -27.80
CA LEU A 67 13.43 27.97 -27.99
C LEU A 67 13.77 27.44 -29.39
N GLY A 68 12.74 26.99 -30.12
CA GLY A 68 12.88 26.36 -31.43
C GLY A 68 13.05 24.85 -31.40
N PRO A 69 13.04 24.19 -32.60
CA PRO A 69 13.08 22.73 -32.72
C PRO A 69 14.33 22.14 -32.08
N GLY A 70 14.20 21.03 -31.35
CA GLY A 70 15.28 20.31 -30.69
C GLY A 70 15.84 20.96 -29.41
N LYS A 71 15.74 22.30 -29.28
CA LYS A 71 16.24 23.03 -28.10
C LYS A 71 15.27 22.96 -26.93
N ALA A 72 13.97 22.95 -27.19
CA ALA A 72 12.95 22.91 -26.15
C ALA A 72 12.98 21.58 -25.39
N ALA A 73 13.19 20.46 -26.04
CA ALA A 73 13.35 19.15 -25.41
C ALA A 73 14.61 19.12 -24.53
N LYS A 74 15.75 19.55 -25.07
CA LYS A 74 17.03 19.61 -24.33
C LYS A 74 16.96 20.55 -23.13
N ALA A 75 16.26 21.68 -23.25
CA ALA A 75 16.05 22.61 -22.14
C ALA A 75 15.15 22.01 -21.04
N ALA A 76 14.09 21.31 -21.44
CA ALA A 76 13.20 20.63 -20.49
C ALA A 76 13.94 19.53 -19.71
N ASP A 77 14.77 18.74 -20.38
CA ASP A 77 15.53 17.66 -19.76
C ASP A 77 16.59 18.20 -18.79
N LEU A 78 17.35 19.22 -19.22
CA LEU A 78 18.33 19.90 -18.36
C LEU A 78 17.64 20.58 -17.16
N MET A 79 16.51 21.24 -17.36
CA MET A 79 15.78 21.90 -16.28
C MET A 79 15.19 20.89 -15.30
N LYS A 80 14.62 19.80 -15.78
CA LYS A 80 14.17 18.69 -14.93
C LYS A 80 15.31 18.12 -14.08
N SER A 81 16.50 17.94 -14.67
CA SER A 81 17.69 17.46 -13.94
C SER A 81 18.09 18.41 -12.83
N MET A 82 18.14 19.71 -13.11
CA MET A 82 18.61 20.72 -12.17
C MET A 82 17.59 21.06 -11.09
N VAL A 83 16.31 20.94 -11.37
CA VAL A 83 15.22 21.08 -10.38
C VAL A 83 15.15 19.82 -9.52
N ALA A 84 15.32 18.63 -10.09
CA ALA A 84 15.32 17.36 -9.36
C ALA A 84 16.55 17.14 -8.46
N GLU A 85 17.68 17.79 -8.72
CA GLU A 85 18.85 17.79 -7.82
C GLU A 85 18.53 18.36 -6.41
N GLY A 86 17.34 18.96 -6.20
CA GLY A 86 16.88 19.49 -4.91
C GLY A 86 15.53 18.94 -4.43
N GLN A 87 14.83 18.12 -5.21
CA GLN A 87 13.53 17.56 -4.80
C GLN A 87 13.69 16.14 -4.33
N ASP A 88 13.21 15.87 -3.10
CA ASP A 88 13.12 14.54 -2.54
C ASP A 88 12.17 13.69 -3.43
N LEU A 89 12.65 12.50 -3.83
CA LEU A 89 11.88 11.51 -4.60
C LEU A 89 10.51 11.19 -4.00
N SER A 90 10.39 11.32 -2.68
CA SER A 90 9.12 11.15 -1.98
C SER A 90 8.09 12.21 -2.42
N GLN A 91 8.52 13.41 -2.79
CA GLN A 91 7.63 14.48 -3.26
C GLN A 91 7.20 14.24 -4.71
N ILE A 92 8.11 13.79 -5.59
CA ILE A 92 7.77 13.42 -6.98
C ILE A 92 6.81 12.23 -6.99
N ALA A 93 7.05 11.22 -6.16
CA ALA A 93 6.15 10.08 -6.03
C ALA A 93 4.76 10.49 -5.49
N LYS A 94 4.71 11.43 -4.53
CA LYS A 94 3.45 11.99 -4.00
C LYS A 94 2.69 12.78 -5.08
N SER A 95 3.36 13.63 -5.85
CA SER A 95 2.70 14.42 -6.91
C SER A 95 2.15 13.54 -8.04
N ASN A 96 2.92 12.55 -8.51
CA ASN A 96 2.46 11.60 -9.52
C ASN A 96 1.27 10.75 -9.01
N LYS A 97 1.31 10.34 -7.73
CA LYS A 97 0.20 9.63 -7.07
C LYS A 97 -1.05 10.49 -6.97
N GLN A 98 -0.90 11.80 -6.67
CA GLN A 98 -2.02 12.75 -6.61
C GLN A 98 -2.63 13.02 -7.99
N GLN A 99 -1.81 13.16 -9.04
CA GLN A 99 -2.30 13.36 -10.40
C GLN A 99 -3.09 12.17 -10.92
N LEU A 100 -2.63 10.95 -10.65
CA LEU A 100 -3.38 9.72 -10.98
C LEU A 100 -4.71 9.65 -10.23
N LYS A 101 -4.74 10.04 -8.95
CA LYS A 101 -5.98 10.11 -8.17
C LYS A 101 -6.97 11.16 -8.70
N ALA A 102 -6.49 12.30 -9.16
CA ALA A 102 -7.35 13.37 -9.69
C ALA A 102 -8.03 12.97 -11.02
N GLN A 103 -7.45 12.07 -11.80
CA GLN A 103 -8.02 11.56 -13.05
C GLN A 103 -9.08 10.47 -12.86
N GLN A 104 -9.28 9.99 -11.63
CA GLN A 104 -10.14 8.85 -11.32
C GLN A 104 -11.44 9.31 -10.66
N SER A 105 -12.46 9.64 -11.46
CA SER A 105 -13.75 10.16 -11.00
C SER A 105 -14.86 9.11 -10.78
N SER A 106 -14.57 7.82 -10.94
CA SER A 106 -15.56 6.74 -10.77
C SER A 106 -16.03 6.63 -9.32
N SER A 107 -17.34 6.43 -9.09
CA SER A 107 -17.93 6.19 -7.76
C SER A 107 -17.30 4.99 -7.05
N VAL A 108 -16.93 3.96 -7.81
CA VAL A 108 -16.23 2.77 -7.29
C VAL A 108 -14.84 3.18 -6.76
N HIS A 109 -14.10 4.00 -7.49
CA HIS A 109 -12.79 4.47 -7.04
C HIS A 109 -12.89 5.33 -5.78
N GLN A 110 -13.89 6.22 -5.70
CA GLN A 110 -14.14 7.03 -4.49
C GLN A 110 -14.47 6.15 -3.28
N PHE A 111 -15.29 5.09 -3.47
CA PHE A 111 -15.57 4.12 -2.42
C PHE A 111 -14.30 3.38 -1.97
N LEU A 112 -13.52 2.86 -2.91
CA LEU A 112 -12.26 2.14 -2.61
C LEU A 112 -11.22 3.06 -1.93
N THR A 113 -11.16 4.33 -2.31
CA THR A 113 -10.30 5.32 -1.64
C THR A 113 -10.76 5.56 -0.19
N LYS A 114 -12.06 5.75 0.04
CA LYS A 114 -12.61 5.84 1.40
C LYS A 114 -12.35 4.56 2.20
N PHE A 115 -12.54 3.40 1.59
CA PHE A 115 -12.27 2.12 2.20
C PHE A 115 -10.80 1.98 2.63
N ALA A 116 -9.86 2.41 1.79
CA ALA A 116 -8.44 2.43 2.13
C ALA A 116 -8.13 3.32 3.35
N THR A 117 -8.87 4.42 3.57
CA THR A 117 -8.65 5.29 4.73
C THR A 117 -8.95 4.63 6.07
N ILE A 118 -9.69 3.51 6.09
CA ILE A 118 -9.95 2.72 7.29
C ILE A 118 -8.66 2.07 7.80
N PHE A 119 -7.85 1.52 6.89
CA PHE A 119 -6.66 0.74 7.22
C PHE A 119 -5.37 1.56 7.27
N THR A 120 -5.28 2.63 6.49
CA THR A 120 -4.07 3.46 6.39
C THR A 120 -3.54 3.94 7.76
N PRO A 121 -4.37 4.42 8.71
CA PRO A 121 -3.88 4.82 10.03
C PRO A 121 -3.33 3.66 10.87
N LEU A 122 -3.70 2.42 10.56
CA LEU A 122 -3.30 1.22 11.29
C LEU A 122 -1.97 0.62 10.79
N ILE A 123 -1.53 1.00 9.58
CA ILE A 123 -0.32 0.43 8.95
C ILE A 123 0.93 0.51 9.85
N PRO A 124 1.28 1.65 10.47
CA PRO A 124 2.45 1.71 11.34
C PRO A 124 2.34 0.76 12.54
N GLY A 125 1.13 0.61 13.11
CA GLY A 125 0.85 -0.35 14.17
C GLY A 125 1.02 -1.79 13.71
N PHE A 126 0.51 -2.14 12.52
CA PHE A 126 0.69 -3.47 11.93
C PHE A 126 2.17 -3.80 11.72
N ILE A 127 2.95 -2.86 11.18
CA ILE A 127 4.38 -3.05 10.96
C ILE A 127 5.07 -3.27 12.30
N GLY A 128 4.84 -2.43 13.30
CA GLY A 128 5.46 -2.53 14.62
C GLY A 128 5.10 -3.83 15.34
N ALA A 129 3.81 -4.13 15.45
CA ALA A 129 3.34 -5.36 16.10
C ALA A 129 3.77 -6.62 15.33
N GLY A 130 3.74 -6.56 13.99
CA GLY A 130 4.22 -7.64 13.14
C GLY A 130 5.70 -7.93 13.37
N LEU A 131 6.57 -6.93 13.34
CA LEU A 131 8.01 -7.09 13.59
C LEU A 131 8.27 -7.64 14.99
N LEU A 132 7.58 -7.14 16.02
CA LEU A 132 7.70 -7.68 17.39
C LEU A 132 7.35 -9.17 17.44
N LEU A 133 6.25 -9.58 16.78
CA LEU A 133 5.88 -11.00 16.72
C LEU A 133 6.89 -11.83 15.91
N GLY A 134 7.35 -11.29 14.78
CA GLY A 134 8.35 -11.96 13.95
C GLY A 134 9.66 -12.19 14.67
N PHE A 135 10.22 -11.16 15.32
CA PHE A 135 11.42 -11.31 16.14
C PHE A 135 11.21 -12.24 17.35
N ALA A 136 10.05 -12.15 18.02
CA ALA A 136 9.72 -13.06 19.09
C ALA A 136 9.69 -14.51 18.62
N THR A 137 9.12 -14.79 17.46
CA THR A 137 9.08 -16.14 16.86
C THR A 137 10.48 -16.63 16.48
N LEU A 138 11.28 -15.76 15.87
CA LEU A 138 12.66 -16.07 15.50
C LEU A 138 13.53 -16.38 16.75
N PHE A 139 13.46 -15.53 17.76
CA PHE A 139 14.21 -15.72 19.02
C PHE A 139 13.74 -16.97 19.74
N GLN A 140 12.46 -17.27 19.74
CA GLN A 140 11.94 -18.52 20.29
C GLN A 140 12.55 -19.72 19.58
N GLN A 141 12.61 -19.70 18.25
CA GLN A 141 13.14 -20.82 17.46
C GLN A 141 14.66 -21.00 17.65
N LEU A 142 15.41 -19.89 17.77
CA LEU A 142 16.87 -19.93 17.86
C LEU A 142 17.38 -20.25 19.27
N PHE A 143 16.68 -19.79 20.32
CA PHE A 143 17.25 -19.77 21.68
C PHE A 143 16.40 -20.50 22.73
N ILE A 144 15.19 -20.96 22.38
CA ILE A 144 14.26 -21.58 23.34
C ILE A 144 13.87 -22.99 22.84
N THR A 145 13.45 -23.11 21.59
CA THR A 145 12.94 -24.40 21.05
C THR A 145 14.09 -25.42 20.96
N GLY A 146 13.92 -26.55 21.61
CA GLY A 146 14.94 -27.63 21.61
C GLY A 146 16.13 -27.40 22.53
N VAL A 147 16.13 -26.37 23.36
CA VAL A 147 17.16 -26.08 24.37
C VAL A 147 16.71 -26.63 25.73
N GLU A 148 17.47 -27.49 26.36
CA GLU A 148 17.12 -28.11 27.64
C GLU A 148 16.97 -27.13 28.77
N ALA A 149 17.75 -26.02 28.81
CA ALA A 149 17.69 -24.97 29.80
C ALA A 149 17.82 -23.57 29.13
N PRO A 150 16.74 -23.02 28.55
CA PRO A 150 16.80 -21.74 27.88
C PRO A 150 17.02 -20.60 28.88
N ASN A 151 17.75 -19.57 28.46
CA ASN A 151 18.03 -18.41 29.27
C ASN A 151 16.70 -17.68 29.64
N THR A 152 16.45 -17.54 30.95
CA THR A 152 15.22 -16.97 31.49
C THR A 152 14.95 -15.55 30.96
N VAL A 153 15.99 -14.72 30.80
CA VAL A 153 15.86 -13.35 30.30
C VAL A 153 15.37 -13.35 28.84
N ILE A 154 15.87 -14.28 28.02
CA ILE A 154 15.44 -14.41 26.63
C ILE A 154 13.97 -14.89 26.58
N VAL A 155 13.60 -15.83 27.43
CA VAL A 155 12.21 -16.34 27.52
C VAL A 155 11.26 -15.20 27.88
N GLU A 156 11.60 -14.42 28.90
CA GLU A 156 10.78 -13.26 29.32
C GLU A 156 10.69 -12.20 28.21
N LEU A 157 11.81 -11.85 27.57
CA LEU A 157 11.83 -10.90 26.46
C LEU A 157 10.89 -11.34 25.32
N VAL A 158 10.97 -12.61 24.93
CA VAL A 158 10.10 -13.18 23.91
C VAL A 158 8.63 -13.11 24.32
N ASN A 159 8.33 -13.39 25.57
CA ASN A 159 6.96 -13.30 26.09
C ASN A 159 6.44 -11.85 26.07
N TYR A 160 7.23 -10.86 26.50
CA TYR A 160 6.86 -9.44 26.41
C TYR A 160 6.62 -9.00 24.97
N MET A 161 7.52 -9.36 24.04
CA MET A 161 7.34 -9.02 22.62
C MET A 161 6.05 -9.63 22.05
N LYS A 162 5.69 -10.86 22.43
CA LYS A 162 4.42 -11.49 22.03
C LYS A 162 3.22 -10.77 22.64
N VAL A 163 3.26 -10.38 23.91
CA VAL A 163 2.16 -9.63 24.54
C VAL A 163 1.95 -8.28 23.87
N PHE A 164 3.03 -7.52 23.61
CA PHE A 164 2.94 -6.21 22.95
C PHE A 164 2.39 -6.35 21.52
N SER A 165 2.80 -7.37 20.79
CA SER A 165 2.27 -7.67 19.47
C SER A 165 0.77 -8.03 19.53
N LYS A 166 0.37 -8.91 20.45
CA LYS A 166 -1.02 -9.33 20.62
C LYS A 166 -1.96 -8.16 20.94
N GLY A 167 -1.50 -7.13 21.65
CA GLY A 167 -2.32 -5.97 22.02
C GLY A 167 -2.99 -5.31 20.82
N LEU A 168 -2.26 -5.11 19.72
CA LEU A 168 -2.86 -4.57 18.49
C LEU A 168 -3.88 -5.54 17.87
N PHE A 169 -3.47 -6.81 17.68
CA PHE A 169 -4.28 -7.77 16.92
C PHE A 169 -5.56 -8.17 17.67
N SER A 170 -5.51 -8.27 19.01
CA SER A 170 -6.69 -8.60 19.82
C SER A 170 -7.79 -7.53 19.79
N PHE A 171 -7.43 -6.26 19.65
CA PHE A 171 -8.39 -5.14 19.60
C PHE A 171 -8.58 -4.55 18.22
N LEU A 172 -8.07 -5.21 17.21
CA LEU A 172 -8.06 -4.70 15.84
C LEU A 172 -9.45 -4.44 15.28
N SER A 173 -10.43 -5.31 15.58
CA SER A 173 -11.84 -5.11 15.18
C SER A 173 -12.38 -3.77 15.69
N ILE A 174 -12.06 -3.40 16.94
CA ILE A 174 -12.45 -2.10 17.55
C ILE A 174 -11.81 -0.94 16.79
N LEU A 175 -10.51 -1.03 16.48
CA LEU A 175 -9.78 0.01 15.75
C LEU A 175 -10.32 0.17 14.32
N ILE A 176 -10.63 -0.93 13.67
CA ILE A 176 -11.24 -0.92 12.33
C ILE A 176 -12.64 -0.33 12.39
N GLY A 177 -13.47 -0.73 13.34
CA GLY A 177 -14.82 -0.19 13.51
C GLY A 177 -14.82 1.32 13.76
N TYR A 178 -13.91 1.80 14.62
CA TYR A 178 -13.71 3.23 14.86
C TYR A 178 -13.36 3.99 13.57
N ASN A 179 -12.35 3.51 12.84
CA ASN A 179 -11.91 4.16 11.61
C ASN A 179 -12.95 4.08 10.50
N ALA A 180 -13.66 2.94 10.38
CA ALA A 180 -14.71 2.75 9.38
C ALA A 180 -15.86 3.74 9.60
N ALA A 181 -16.37 3.86 10.83
CA ALA A 181 -17.42 4.84 11.14
C ALA A 181 -16.97 6.27 10.83
N LYS A 182 -15.75 6.67 11.25
CA LYS A 182 -15.18 8.00 10.92
C LYS A 182 -15.04 8.23 9.42
N ALA A 183 -14.53 7.27 8.68
CA ALA A 183 -14.33 7.38 7.23
C ALA A 183 -15.66 7.61 6.48
N PHE A 184 -16.76 7.07 7.03
CA PHE A 184 -18.10 7.21 6.45
C PHE A 184 -18.97 8.27 7.13
N GLY A 185 -18.38 9.13 7.97
CA GLY A 185 -19.02 10.33 8.51
C GLY A 185 -19.85 10.12 9.77
N GLY A 186 -19.69 8.98 10.48
CA GLY A 186 -20.30 8.70 11.77
C GLY A 186 -19.34 8.91 12.94
N SER A 187 -19.81 8.63 14.16
CA SER A 187 -19.02 8.63 15.37
C SER A 187 -18.09 7.41 15.42
N GLY A 188 -16.78 7.66 15.54
CA GLY A 188 -15.81 6.58 15.72
C GLY A 188 -16.08 5.74 16.98
N ILE A 189 -16.58 6.37 18.04
CA ILE A 189 -16.92 5.67 19.28
C ILE A 189 -18.09 4.71 19.08
N ASN A 190 -19.15 5.14 18.38
CA ASN A 190 -20.28 4.25 18.04
C ASN A 190 -19.79 3.08 17.17
N GLY A 191 -18.91 3.35 16.19
CA GLY A 191 -18.28 2.30 15.38
C GLY A 191 -17.45 1.32 16.21
N ALA A 192 -16.68 1.78 17.19
CA ALA A 192 -15.92 0.95 18.10
C ALA A 192 -16.84 0.06 18.99
N ILE A 193 -17.93 0.63 19.52
CA ILE A 193 -18.91 -0.14 20.32
C ILE A 193 -19.60 -1.20 19.46
N ILE A 194 -20.02 -0.87 18.25
CA ILE A 194 -20.62 -1.85 17.32
C ILE A 194 -19.61 -2.97 17.01
N ALA A 195 -18.35 -2.62 16.76
CA ALA A 195 -17.29 -3.59 16.51
C ALA A 195 -17.00 -4.50 17.72
N SER A 196 -17.14 -3.99 18.95
CA SER A 196 -16.94 -4.78 20.17
C SER A 196 -17.93 -5.95 20.28
N LEU A 197 -19.10 -5.86 19.67
CA LEU A 197 -20.08 -6.96 19.63
C LEU A 197 -19.49 -8.22 18.98
N PHE A 198 -18.55 -8.08 18.04
CA PHE A 198 -17.88 -9.20 17.39
C PHE A 198 -16.77 -9.83 18.23
N ILE A 199 -16.32 -9.18 19.31
CA ILE A 199 -15.24 -9.67 20.19
C ILE A 199 -15.81 -10.23 21.48
N LEU A 200 -16.78 -9.56 22.09
CA LEU A 200 -17.31 -9.89 23.42
C LEU A 200 -17.95 -11.26 23.52
N GLY A 201 -18.39 -11.82 22.39
CA GLY A 201 -19.04 -13.12 22.35
C GLY A 201 -18.11 -14.32 22.31
N TYR A 202 -16.81 -14.13 22.09
CA TYR A 202 -15.88 -15.22 21.84
C TYR A 202 -14.93 -15.47 23.00
N ASN A 203 -14.99 -16.66 23.57
CA ASN A 203 -13.98 -17.20 24.47
C ASN A 203 -13.40 -18.47 23.88
N PRO A 204 -12.16 -18.45 23.32
CA PRO A 204 -11.54 -19.60 22.67
C PRO A 204 -11.36 -20.79 23.62
N ASP A 205 -11.09 -20.55 24.90
CA ASP A 205 -10.82 -21.60 25.90
C ASP A 205 -12.09 -22.29 26.39
N ALA A 206 -13.16 -21.52 26.59
CA ALA A 206 -14.42 -22.04 27.09
C ALA A 206 -15.40 -22.42 25.98
N LYS A 207 -15.12 -22.11 24.71
CA LYS A 207 -16.06 -22.19 23.58
C LYS A 207 -17.43 -21.55 23.86
N ALA A 208 -17.46 -20.66 24.83
CA ALA A 208 -18.62 -19.95 25.31
C ALA A 208 -18.26 -18.48 25.45
N GLY A 209 -19.12 -17.58 25.05
CA GLY A 209 -18.99 -16.15 25.24
C GLY A 209 -20.16 -15.59 26.02
N ILE A 210 -20.22 -14.27 26.13
CA ILE A 210 -21.36 -13.56 26.72
C ILE A 210 -22.67 -13.96 26.05
N TYR A 211 -22.64 -14.45 24.82
CA TYR A 211 -23.79 -14.87 24.03
C TYR A 211 -24.12 -16.35 24.13
N SER A 212 -23.49 -17.10 25.03
CA SER A 212 -23.75 -18.57 25.15
C SER A 212 -25.21 -18.93 25.42
N GLY A 213 -25.99 -18.02 26.00
CA GLY A 213 -27.43 -18.17 26.19
C GLY A 213 -28.31 -17.58 25.07
N MET A 214 -27.68 -16.90 24.08
CA MET A 214 -28.38 -16.24 22.97
C MET A 214 -28.12 -16.95 21.64
N SER A 215 -27.93 -18.25 21.68
CA SER A 215 -27.32 -19.05 20.60
C SER A 215 -28.01 -19.00 19.25
N THR A 216 -29.29 -18.60 19.18
CA THR A 216 -29.99 -18.50 17.91
C THR A 216 -31.15 -17.52 17.98
N PHE A 217 -31.14 -16.49 17.14
CA PHE A 217 -32.37 -15.76 16.84
C PHE A 217 -32.89 -16.27 15.49
N PHE A 218 -34.12 -16.76 15.45
CA PHE A 218 -34.68 -17.45 14.28
C PHE A 218 -33.89 -18.67 13.76
N GLY A 219 -33.15 -19.37 14.62
CA GLY A 219 -32.35 -20.53 14.18
C GLY A 219 -31.04 -20.17 13.47
N LEU A 220 -30.69 -18.88 13.37
CA LEU A 220 -29.45 -18.43 12.78
C LEU A 220 -28.31 -18.43 13.82
N GLY A 221 -27.24 -19.10 13.52
CA GLY A 221 -26.04 -19.09 14.37
C GLY A 221 -25.45 -17.70 14.52
N ILE A 222 -25.22 -17.26 15.74
CA ILE A 222 -24.46 -16.06 16.04
C ILE A 222 -23.00 -16.48 16.15
N ASP A 223 -22.16 -16.05 15.20
CA ASP A 223 -20.74 -16.32 15.20
C ASP A 223 -19.94 -15.00 15.27
N PRO A 224 -19.61 -14.57 16.49
CA PRO A 224 -18.93 -13.28 16.71
C PRO A 224 -17.40 -13.35 16.58
N ARG A 225 -16.83 -14.40 15.98
CA ARG A 225 -15.37 -14.68 15.93
C ARG A 225 -14.50 -13.56 15.34
N GLY A 226 -14.71 -12.31 15.73
CA GLY A 226 -13.87 -11.19 15.31
C GLY A 226 -13.93 -10.90 13.80
N ASN A 227 -14.96 -11.36 13.12
CA ASN A 227 -15.14 -11.27 11.68
C ASN A 227 -15.03 -9.82 11.16
N ILE A 228 -13.86 -9.49 10.63
CA ILE A 228 -13.55 -8.13 10.16
C ILE A 228 -14.49 -7.68 9.04
N ILE A 229 -14.99 -8.60 8.23
CA ILE A 229 -15.95 -8.27 7.16
C ILE A 229 -17.27 -7.82 7.77
N GLY A 230 -17.77 -8.56 8.75
CA GLY A 230 -18.93 -8.19 9.51
C GLY A 230 -18.76 -6.85 10.24
N VAL A 231 -17.60 -6.64 10.88
CA VAL A 231 -17.23 -5.36 11.54
C VAL A 231 -17.28 -4.20 10.56
N LEU A 232 -16.67 -4.33 9.37
CA LEU A 232 -16.67 -3.29 8.35
C LEU A 232 -18.09 -2.93 7.90
N ILE A 233 -18.91 -3.96 7.60
CA ILE A 233 -20.31 -3.77 7.20
C ILE A 233 -21.08 -3.07 8.32
N ALA A 234 -20.98 -3.57 9.55
CA ALA A 234 -21.70 -3.02 10.69
C ALA A 234 -21.30 -1.56 11.00
N ALA A 235 -20.02 -1.24 11.00
CA ALA A 235 -19.54 0.10 11.30
C ALA A 235 -19.89 1.11 10.20
N ILE A 236 -19.80 0.72 8.93
CA ILE A 236 -20.19 1.56 7.78
C ILE A 236 -21.68 1.83 7.77
N LEU A 237 -22.49 0.80 7.97
CA LEU A 237 -23.95 0.94 8.09
C LEU A 237 -24.31 1.74 9.34
N GLY A 238 -23.64 1.50 10.45
CA GLY A 238 -23.83 2.24 11.70
C GLY A 238 -23.61 3.74 11.53
N ALA A 239 -22.58 4.15 10.79
CA ALA A 239 -22.36 5.55 10.46
C ALA A 239 -23.52 6.16 9.65
N LYS A 240 -24.10 5.40 8.73
CA LYS A 240 -25.26 5.87 7.94
C LYS A 240 -26.54 5.92 8.78
N VAL A 241 -26.78 4.92 9.62
CA VAL A 241 -27.91 4.89 10.57
C VAL A 241 -27.81 6.06 11.54
N GLU A 242 -26.63 6.33 12.09
CA GLU A 242 -26.38 7.50 12.96
C GLU A 242 -26.75 8.81 12.29
N GLN A 243 -26.29 9.02 11.04
CA GLN A 243 -26.61 10.22 10.26
C GLN A 243 -28.11 10.32 9.97
N TRP A 244 -28.80 9.20 9.78
CA TRP A 244 -30.23 9.17 9.57
C TRP A 244 -31.01 9.47 10.86
N VAL A 245 -30.66 8.84 11.98
CA VAL A 245 -31.26 9.07 13.31
C VAL A 245 -31.11 10.54 13.71
N ARG A 246 -29.92 11.11 13.53
CA ARG A 246 -29.63 12.51 13.89
C ARG A 246 -30.58 13.53 13.24
N LYS A 247 -31.16 13.21 12.08
CA LYS A 247 -32.13 14.11 11.42
C LYS A 247 -33.46 14.27 12.18
N PHE A 248 -33.78 13.35 13.08
CA PHE A 248 -35.03 13.32 13.83
C PHE A 248 -34.86 13.74 15.31
N ILE A 249 -33.61 13.88 15.76
CA ILE A 249 -33.32 14.19 17.15
C ILE A 249 -33.06 15.70 17.31
N PRO A 250 -33.71 16.37 18.28
CA PRO A 250 -33.40 17.76 18.60
C PRO A 250 -31.95 17.94 19.09
N ASP A 251 -31.32 19.07 18.76
CA ASP A 251 -29.90 19.36 19.04
C ASP A 251 -29.51 19.18 20.52
N ASN A 252 -30.39 19.55 21.43
CA ASN A 252 -30.16 19.43 22.88
C ASN A 252 -30.15 17.97 23.39
N LEU A 253 -30.67 17.04 22.63
CA LEU A 253 -30.71 15.60 22.95
C LEU A 253 -29.80 14.75 22.04
N ASP A 254 -29.17 15.36 21.03
CA ASP A 254 -28.37 14.66 20.03
C ASP A 254 -27.27 13.80 20.67
N MET A 255 -26.55 14.35 21.63
CA MET A 255 -25.44 13.65 22.30
C MET A 255 -25.85 12.35 22.97
N ILE A 256 -27.08 12.24 23.49
CA ILE A 256 -27.56 11.08 24.25
C ILE A 256 -28.39 10.18 23.32
N LEU A 257 -29.44 10.72 22.70
CA LEU A 257 -30.43 9.91 22.00
C LEU A 257 -29.90 9.36 20.66
N THR A 258 -29.12 10.15 19.91
CA THR A 258 -28.61 9.68 18.62
C THR A 258 -27.72 8.46 18.79
N SER A 259 -26.77 8.48 19.72
CA SER A 259 -25.91 7.31 19.96
C SER A 259 -26.69 6.13 20.51
N THR A 260 -27.57 6.35 21.50
CA THR A 260 -28.37 5.26 22.11
C THR A 260 -29.25 4.55 21.09
N ILE A 261 -30.00 5.31 20.29
CA ILE A 261 -30.92 4.75 19.27
C ILE A 261 -30.10 4.06 18.17
N THR A 262 -29.00 4.66 17.72
CA THR A 262 -28.09 4.05 16.73
C THR A 262 -27.56 2.70 17.21
N LEU A 263 -27.08 2.63 18.45
CA LEU A 263 -26.54 1.39 19.02
C LEU A 263 -27.61 0.30 19.22
N LEU A 264 -28.83 0.68 19.60
CA LEU A 264 -29.94 -0.28 19.69
C LEU A 264 -30.32 -0.86 18.33
N ILE A 265 -30.50 0.02 17.32
CA ILE A 265 -30.82 -0.42 15.96
C ILE A 265 -29.71 -1.29 15.41
N MET A 266 -28.46 -0.82 15.51
CA MET A 266 -27.31 -1.54 14.96
C MET A 266 -26.96 -2.80 15.74
N GLY A 267 -27.18 -2.83 17.05
CA GLY A 267 -27.04 -4.04 17.85
C GLY A 267 -27.94 -5.15 17.35
N ALA A 268 -29.25 -4.88 17.25
CA ALA A 268 -30.21 -5.84 16.70
C ALA A 268 -29.87 -6.25 15.26
N PHE A 269 -29.57 -5.27 14.40
CA PHE A 269 -29.27 -5.54 12.99
C PHE A 269 -27.97 -6.35 12.81
N THR A 270 -26.98 -6.11 13.67
CA THR A 270 -25.71 -6.83 13.65
C THR A 270 -25.92 -8.32 13.97
N PHE A 271 -26.67 -8.64 15.01
CA PHE A 271 -26.93 -10.03 15.38
C PHE A 271 -27.81 -10.77 14.38
N LEU A 272 -28.87 -10.11 13.89
CA LEU A 272 -29.87 -10.76 13.06
C LEU A 272 -29.45 -10.94 11.62
N ILE A 273 -28.66 -10.01 11.09
CA ILE A 273 -28.40 -9.90 9.65
C ILE A 273 -26.91 -9.87 9.34
N ILE A 274 -26.14 -8.98 10.01
CA ILE A 274 -24.75 -8.73 9.58
C ILE A 274 -23.84 -9.90 9.95
N MET A 275 -23.95 -10.47 11.14
CA MET A 275 -23.12 -11.61 11.53
C MET A 275 -23.34 -12.83 10.62
N PRO A 276 -24.57 -13.28 10.33
CA PRO A 276 -24.79 -14.38 9.39
C PRO A 276 -24.24 -14.08 7.97
N ILE A 277 -24.50 -12.87 7.44
CA ILE A 277 -23.95 -12.48 6.13
C ILE A 277 -22.42 -12.42 6.17
N GLY A 278 -21.87 -11.90 7.25
CA GLY A 278 -20.42 -11.81 7.47
C GLY A 278 -19.75 -13.19 7.42
N VAL A 279 -20.35 -14.21 8.01
CA VAL A 279 -19.86 -15.61 7.96
C VAL A 279 -19.85 -16.13 6.52
N VAL A 280 -20.96 -15.98 5.79
CA VAL A 280 -21.05 -16.45 4.40
C VAL A 280 -20.02 -15.76 3.50
N LEU A 281 -19.86 -14.45 3.65
CA LEU A 281 -18.84 -13.69 2.88
C LEU A 281 -17.42 -14.10 3.26
N PHE A 282 -17.17 -14.32 4.56
CA PHE A 282 -15.88 -14.77 5.08
C PHE A 282 -15.51 -16.15 4.51
N ASP A 283 -16.42 -17.11 4.58
CA ASP A 283 -16.21 -18.46 4.07
C ASP A 283 -16.02 -18.47 2.55
N GLY A 284 -16.84 -17.70 1.83
CA GLY A 284 -16.73 -17.56 0.37
C GLY A 284 -15.39 -16.93 -0.06
N MET A 285 -14.94 -15.88 0.61
CA MET A 285 -13.62 -15.29 0.33
C MET A 285 -12.49 -16.23 0.70
N SER A 286 -12.55 -16.86 1.85
CA SER A 286 -11.56 -17.83 2.31
C SER A 286 -11.42 -18.99 1.32
N TRP A 287 -12.55 -19.54 0.85
CA TRP A 287 -12.57 -20.57 -0.19
C TRP A 287 -11.90 -20.09 -1.49
N LEU A 288 -12.32 -18.92 -2.02
CA LEU A 288 -11.79 -18.37 -3.27
C LEU A 288 -10.28 -18.18 -3.19
N PHE A 289 -9.79 -17.52 -2.14
CA PHE A 289 -8.37 -17.19 -2.04
C PHE A 289 -7.51 -18.40 -1.68
N SER A 290 -8.04 -19.38 -0.93
CA SER A 290 -7.33 -20.65 -0.70
C SER A 290 -7.10 -21.40 -2.00
N HIS A 291 -8.06 -21.41 -2.91
CA HIS A 291 -7.92 -22.07 -4.21
C HIS A 291 -6.99 -21.31 -5.16
N LEU A 292 -7.05 -19.98 -5.18
CA LEU A 292 -6.13 -19.16 -5.99
C LEU A 292 -4.71 -19.23 -5.45
N ASN A 293 -4.54 -19.20 -4.13
CA ASN A 293 -3.25 -19.21 -3.46
C ASN A 293 -2.54 -20.57 -3.52
N GLY A 294 -3.29 -21.67 -3.47
CA GLY A 294 -2.77 -23.02 -3.63
C GLY A 294 -2.46 -23.44 -5.08
N ASN A 295 -2.65 -22.54 -6.05
CA ASN A 295 -2.40 -22.79 -7.47
C ASN A 295 -1.28 -21.90 -7.99
N PRO A 296 -0.21 -22.44 -8.63
CA PRO A 296 0.90 -21.62 -9.11
C PRO A 296 0.49 -20.53 -10.10
N PHE A 297 -0.46 -20.79 -10.99
CA PHE A 297 -0.97 -19.81 -11.95
C PHE A 297 -1.83 -18.74 -11.27
N GLY A 298 -2.68 -19.14 -10.31
CA GLY A 298 -3.46 -18.20 -9.50
C GLY A 298 -2.57 -17.26 -8.70
N SER A 299 -1.52 -17.80 -8.08
CA SER A 299 -0.51 -17.03 -7.36
C SER A 299 0.25 -16.05 -8.28
N ALA A 300 0.60 -16.47 -9.49
CA ALA A 300 1.22 -15.62 -10.49
C ALA A 300 0.32 -14.44 -10.89
N VAL A 301 -0.95 -14.70 -11.17
CA VAL A 301 -1.94 -13.66 -11.51
C VAL A 301 -2.11 -12.68 -10.35
N LEU A 302 -2.28 -13.17 -9.14
CA LEU A 302 -2.43 -12.34 -7.94
C LEU A 302 -1.21 -11.42 -7.74
N ALA A 303 0.00 -11.96 -7.78
CA ALA A 303 1.23 -11.19 -7.63
C ALA A 303 1.45 -10.20 -8.78
N GLY A 304 1.19 -10.62 -10.02
CA GLY A 304 1.36 -9.77 -11.21
C GLY A 304 0.39 -8.58 -11.25
N LEU A 305 -0.86 -8.78 -10.82
CA LEU A 305 -1.87 -7.72 -10.80
C LEU A 305 -1.81 -6.85 -9.55
N PHE A 306 -1.11 -7.26 -8.50
CA PHE A 306 -1.08 -6.52 -7.25
C PHE A 306 -0.47 -5.12 -7.37
N LEU A 307 0.56 -4.91 -8.21
CA LEU A 307 1.08 -3.57 -8.47
C LEU A 307 0.03 -2.63 -9.08
N ILE A 308 -0.85 -3.16 -9.92
CA ILE A 308 -1.97 -2.40 -10.49
C ILE A 308 -2.94 -2.02 -9.36
N ALA A 309 -3.24 -2.95 -8.45
CA ALA A 309 -4.05 -2.64 -7.27
C ALA A 309 -3.40 -1.58 -6.36
N VAL A 310 -2.06 -1.61 -6.21
CA VAL A 310 -1.30 -0.58 -5.47
C VAL A 310 -1.37 0.77 -6.19
N MET A 311 -1.20 0.80 -7.51
CA MET A 311 -1.29 2.01 -8.32
C MET A 311 -2.65 2.72 -8.15
N PHE A 312 -3.74 1.96 -8.12
CA PHE A 312 -5.08 2.48 -7.89
C PHE A 312 -5.40 2.71 -6.40
N GLY A 313 -4.53 2.30 -5.47
CA GLY A 313 -4.76 2.43 -4.03
C GLY A 313 -5.80 1.48 -3.45
N ILE A 314 -6.22 0.47 -4.22
CA ILE A 314 -7.25 -0.51 -3.82
C ILE A 314 -6.69 -1.75 -3.13
N HIS A 315 -5.36 -1.89 -3.07
CA HIS A 315 -4.66 -3.02 -2.43
C HIS A 315 -5.02 -3.21 -0.95
N GLN A 316 -5.47 -2.15 -0.25
CA GLN A 316 -5.98 -2.25 1.12
C GLN A 316 -7.27 -3.08 1.22
N GLY A 317 -7.97 -3.29 0.11
CA GLY A 317 -9.13 -4.18 0.03
C GLY A 317 -8.81 -5.65 0.30
N PHE A 318 -7.54 -6.06 0.23
CA PHE A 318 -7.10 -7.41 0.58
C PHE A 318 -6.98 -7.66 2.09
N VAL A 319 -7.00 -6.62 2.92
CA VAL A 319 -6.81 -6.77 4.37
C VAL A 319 -7.85 -7.71 5.01
N PRO A 320 -9.16 -7.62 4.71
CA PRO A 320 -10.13 -8.60 5.22
C PRO A 320 -9.83 -10.05 4.82
N VAL A 321 -9.26 -10.25 3.63
CA VAL A 321 -8.83 -11.58 3.15
C VAL A 321 -7.67 -12.10 3.98
N TYR A 322 -6.71 -11.25 4.32
CA TYR A 322 -5.59 -11.64 5.18
C TYR A 322 -6.07 -12.14 6.55
N PHE A 323 -7.08 -11.47 7.12
CA PHE A 323 -7.71 -11.94 8.36
C PHE A 323 -8.35 -13.31 8.19
N ALA A 324 -9.13 -13.49 7.13
CA ALA A 324 -9.78 -14.76 6.84
C ALA A 324 -8.79 -15.91 6.73
N LEU A 325 -7.66 -15.69 6.06
CA LEU A 325 -6.61 -16.71 5.90
C LEU A 325 -5.92 -17.04 7.23
N VAL A 326 -5.58 -16.05 8.04
CA VAL A 326 -4.98 -16.29 9.36
C VAL A 326 -5.93 -17.06 10.27
N GLU A 327 -7.22 -16.74 10.23
CA GLU A 327 -8.22 -17.42 11.06
C GLU A 327 -8.45 -18.87 10.62
N THR A 328 -8.45 -19.14 9.31
CA THR A 328 -8.74 -20.47 8.77
C THR A 328 -7.52 -21.37 8.64
N GLN A 329 -6.34 -20.81 8.35
CA GLN A 329 -5.12 -21.55 8.05
C GLN A 329 -4.01 -21.40 9.11
N GLY A 330 -4.22 -20.48 10.09
CA GLY A 330 -3.20 -20.16 11.11
C GLY A 330 -2.12 -19.18 10.66
N PHE A 331 -2.03 -18.88 9.35
CA PHE A 331 -1.10 -17.92 8.78
C PHE A 331 -1.65 -17.27 7.51
N ASN A 332 -1.11 -16.10 7.14
CA ASN A 332 -1.50 -15.40 5.92
C ASN A 332 -0.65 -15.88 4.73
N ALA A 333 -1.13 -16.88 4.02
CA ALA A 333 -0.44 -17.44 2.86
C ALA A 333 -0.47 -16.52 1.61
N LEU A 334 -1.40 -15.57 1.55
CA LEU A 334 -1.54 -14.67 0.41
C LEU A 334 -0.51 -13.54 0.41
N PHE A 335 -0.18 -12.98 1.58
CA PHE A 335 0.70 -11.81 1.69
C PHE A 335 2.11 -12.03 1.07
N PRO A 336 2.82 -13.15 1.30
CA PRO A 336 4.11 -13.39 0.67
C PRO A 336 4.05 -13.43 -0.85
N ILE A 337 2.97 -13.94 -1.42
CA ILE A 337 2.74 -13.96 -2.87
C ILE A 337 2.58 -12.54 -3.40
N LEU A 338 1.74 -11.73 -2.77
CA LEU A 338 1.52 -10.33 -3.16
C LEU A 338 2.79 -9.47 -2.95
N ALA A 339 3.62 -9.79 -1.96
CA ALA A 339 4.91 -9.13 -1.73
C ALA A 339 5.89 -9.29 -2.90
N MET A 340 5.75 -10.35 -3.72
CA MET A 340 6.57 -10.56 -4.93
C MET A 340 6.39 -9.44 -5.96
N ALA A 341 5.24 -8.77 -5.96
CA ALA A 341 5.00 -7.57 -6.77
C ALA A 341 6.04 -6.46 -6.47
N GLY A 342 6.30 -6.19 -5.19
CA GLY A 342 7.35 -5.26 -4.76
C GLY A 342 8.76 -5.73 -5.14
N ALA A 343 9.02 -7.03 -5.06
CA ALA A 343 10.29 -7.61 -5.49
C ALA A 343 10.50 -7.43 -6.99
N GLY A 344 9.49 -7.70 -7.84
CA GLY A 344 9.55 -7.44 -9.28
C GLY A 344 9.89 -5.97 -9.60
N GLN A 345 9.38 -5.03 -8.80
CA GLN A 345 9.67 -3.61 -8.89
C GLN A 345 11.15 -3.28 -8.64
N VAL A 346 11.72 -3.89 -7.60
CA VAL A 346 13.16 -3.72 -7.29
C VAL A 346 14.01 -4.27 -8.45
N GLY A 347 13.67 -5.45 -8.98
CA GLY A 347 14.35 -6.03 -10.14
C GLY A 347 14.31 -5.10 -11.35
N ALA A 348 13.13 -4.57 -11.69
CA ALA A 348 12.98 -3.62 -12.79
C ALA A 348 13.79 -2.33 -12.60
N ALA A 349 13.79 -1.78 -11.37
CA ALA A 349 14.56 -0.58 -11.03
C ALA A 349 16.08 -0.81 -11.15
N LEU A 350 16.58 -1.97 -10.72
CA LEU A 350 17.98 -2.34 -10.86
C LEU A 350 18.41 -2.42 -12.34
N ALA A 351 17.56 -2.98 -13.21
CA ALA A 351 17.83 -3.02 -14.66
C ALA A 351 17.95 -1.61 -15.26
N LEU A 352 17.03 -0.71 -14.88
CA LEU A 352 17.10 0.69 -15.29
C LEU A 352 18.35 1.38 -14.74
N TYR A 353 18.72 1.11 -13.50
CA TYR A 353 19.96 1.65 -12.90
C TYR A 353 21.21 1.27 -13.69
N VAL A 354 21.30 0.02 -14.14
CA VAL A 354 22.45 -0.46 -14.95
C VAL A 354 22.45 0.17 -16.34
N ARG A 355 21.27 0.40 -16.95
CA ARG A 355 21.14 0.97 -18.28
C ARG A 355 21.23 2.49 -18.33
N ALA A 356 20.89 3.16 -17.25
CA ALA A 356 20.93 4.62 -17.17
C ALA A 356 22.38 5.15 -17.19
N GLY A 357 22.57 6.29 -17.84
CA GLY A 357 23.86 6.99 -17.87
C GLY A 357 24.38 7.29 -16.46
N LYS A 358 25.71 7.36 -16.29
CA LYS A 358 26.33 7.56 -14.97
C LYS A 358 25.83 8.83 -14.26
N ASP A 359 25.59 9.88 -15.04
CA ASP A 359 25.19 11.21 -14.55
C ASP A 359 23.69 11.48 -14.79
N SER A 360 22.89 10.46 -15.09
CA SER A 360 21.46 10.63 -15.34
C SER A 360 20.69 10.86 -14.06
N VAL A 361 19.62 11.64 -14.16
CA VAL A 361 18.66 11.89 -13.07
C VAL A 361 18.03 10.60 -12.61
N LEU A 362 17.66 9.74 -13.56
CA LEU A 362 17.07 8.44 -13.28
C LEU A 362 17.96 7.59 -12.37
N ARG A 363 19.28 7.56 -12.63
CA ARG A 363 20.21 6.78 -11.81
C ARG A 363 20.29 7.31 -10.37
N THR A 364 20.28 8.62 -10.21
CA THR A 364 20.25 9.29 -8.89
C THR A 364 18.94 9.00 -8.16
N GLN A 365 17.83 9.05 -8.89
CA GLN A 365 16.52 8.71 -8.36
C GLN A 365 16.46 7.27 -7.85
N ILE A 366 16.95 6.32 -8.65
CA ILE A 366 16.94 4.91 -8.24
C ILE A 366 17.84 4.70 -7.02
N LYS A 367 19.03 5.33 -6.95
CA LYS A 367 19.89 5.25 -5.75
C LYS A 367 19.16 5.63 -4.45
N GLY A 368 18.35 6.69 -4.49
CA GLY A 368 17.58 7.14 -3.33
C GLY A 368 16.40 6.24 -2.97
N ALA A 369 15.84 5.52 -3.94
CA ALA A 369 14.63 4.71 -3.76
C ALA A 369 14.90 3.21 -3.58
N ILE A 370 16.09 2.71 -3.95
CA ILE A 370 16.35 1.27 -4.01
C ILE A 370 16.41 0.61 -2.63
N ILE A 371 17.03 1.28 -1.65
CA ILE A 371 17.11 0.77 -0.27
C ILE A 371 15.71 0.66 0.35
N PRO A 372 14.87 1.72 0.35
CA PRO A 372 13.46 1.58 0.73
C PRO A 372 12.74 0.46 -0.03
N GLY A 373 12.99 0.29 -1.32
CA GLY A 373 12.43 -0.78 -2.14
C GLY A 373 12.78 -2.18 -1.63
N PHE A 374 14.04 -2.45 -1.31
CA PHE A 374 14.48 -3.70 -0.69
C PHE A 374 13.80 -3.95 0.67
N LEU A 375 13.58 -2.89 1.44
CA LEU A 375 12.89 -2.96 2.73
C LEU A 375 11.36 -3.05 2.62
N GLY A 376 10.82 -3.11 1.39
CA GLY A 376 9.40 -3.30 1.14
C GLY A 376 8.61 -1.99 0.98
N ILE A 377 9.27 -0.84 0.91
CA ILE A 377 8.63 0.44 0.62
C ILE A 377 8.77 0.71 -0.88
N GLY A 378 7.83 0.18 -1.67
CA GLY A 378 7.88 0.20 -3.14
C GLY A 378 7.41 1.49 -3.79
N GLU A 379 6.67 2.36 -3.09
CA GLU A 379 6.03 3.55 -3.67
C GLU A 379 7.00 4.52 -4.38
N PRO A 380 8.21 4.83 -3.86
CA PRO A 380 9.15 5.66 -4.58
C PRO A 380 9.60 5.05 -5.90
N LEU A 381 9.79 3.73 -5.95
CA LEU A 381 10.13 3.01 -7.18
C LEU A 381 8.96 2.96 -8.16
N ILE A 382 7.74 2.72 -7.66
CA ILE A 382 6.54 2.68 -8.49
C ILE A 382 6.31 4.04 -9.14
N TYR A 383 6.05 5.07 -8.34
CA TYR A 383 5.59 6.37 -8.83
C TYR A 383 6.71 7.28 -9.35
N GLY A 384 7.94 7.10 -8.87
CA GLY A 384 9.10 7.90 -9.29
C GLY A 384 9.88 7.29 -10.45
N VAL A 385 9.90 5.95 -10.60
CA VAL A 385 10.82 5.28 -11.52
C VAL A 385 10.07 4.51 -12.63
N THR A 386 9.27 3.51 -12.28
CA THR A 386 8.77 2.54 -13.27
C THR A 386 7.46 2.96 -13.92
N LEU A 387 6.48 3.43 -13.15
CA LEU A 387 5.15 3.79 -13.64
C LEU A 387 5.18 4.96 -14.66
N PRO A 388 5.95 6.04 -14.44
CA PRO A 388 6.04 7.11 -15.46
C PRO A 388 6.59 6.64 -16.81
N ARG A 389 7.29 5.51 -16.81
CA ARG A 389 7.90 4.90 -18.01
C ARG A 389 7.10 3.75 -18.62
N VAL A 390 5.98 3.37 -18.03
CA VAL A 390 5.02 2.34 -18.42
C VAL A 390 5.63 0.95 -18.63
N LYS A 391 6.52 0.76 -19.62
CA LYS A 391 7.13 -0.54 -19.93
C LYS A 391 7.87 -1.18 -18.75
N PRO A 392 8.73 -0.46 -18.00
CA PRO A 392 9.35 -0.99 -16.77
C PRO A 392 8.33 -1.37 -15.68
N PHE A 393 7.20 -0.69 -15.61
CA PHE A 393 6.13 -1.06 -14.69
C PHE A 393 5.49 -2.41 -15.08
N VAL A 394 5.23 -2.61 -16.38
CA VAL A 394 4.69 -3.89 -16.87
C VAL A 394 5.67 -5.04 -16.65
N THR A 395 6.96 -4.82 -16.91
CA THR A 395 7.97 -5.87 -16.66
C THR A 395 8.21 -6.13 -15.18
N ALA A 396 7.98 -5.14 -14.30
CA ALA A 396 7.92 -5.35 -12.85
C ALA A 396 6.75 -6.25 -12.44
N CYS A 397 5.56 -6.07 -13.05
CA CYS A 397 4.41 -6.96 -12.85
C CYS A 397 4.74 -8.40 -13.27
N ILE A 398 5.46 -8.59 -14.39
CA ILE A 398 5.92 -9.91 -14.85
C ILE A 398 6.90 -10.51 -13.84
N GLY A 399 7.84 -9.74 -13.31
CA GLY A 399 8.74 -10.18 -12.25
C GLY A 399 7.99 -10.64 -11.00
N GLY A 400 7.00 -9.84 -10.56
CA GLY A 400 6.14 -10.21 -9.44
C GLY A 400 5.37 -11.50 -9.69
N ALA A 401 4.79 -11.65 -10.89
CA ALA A 401 4.08 -12.87 -11.31
C ALA A 401 4.97 -14.11 -11.25
N ALA A 402 6.22 -14.01 -11.72
CA ALA A 402 7.17 -15.12 -11.67
C ALA A 402 7.53 -15.54 -10.22
N GLY A 403 7.75 -14.56 -9.34
CA GLY A 403 7.99 -14.84 -7.91
C GLY A 403 6.78 -15.47 -7.23
N GLY A 404 5.58 -14.94 -7.51
CA GLY A 404 4.32 -15.51 -7.03
C GLY A 404 4.07 -16.93 -7.53
N PHE A 405 4.40 -17.20 -8.81
CA PHE A 405 4.34 -18.54 -9.39
C PHE A 405 5.20 -19.54 -8.61
N VAL A 406 6.44 -19.16 -8.29
CA VAL A 406 7.38 -20.05 -7.57
C VAL A 406 6.85 -20.36 -6.17
N ILE A 407 6.38 -19.36 -5.41
CA ILE A 407 5.78 -19.59 -4.09
C ILE A 407 4.56 -20.49 -4.20
N GLY A 408 3.66 -20.21 -5.15
CA GLY A 408 2.46 -21.01 -5.38
C GLY A 408 2.76 -22.43 -5.84
N LEU A 409 3.82 -22.64 -6.64
CA LEU A 409 4.29 -23.97 -7.06
C LEU A 409 4.82 -24.79 -5.88
N ILE A 410 5.61 -24.17 -5.01
CA ILE A 410 6.15 -24.86 -3.82
C ILE A 410 5.01 -25.20 -2.85
N ALA A 411 4.02 -24.31 -2.69
CA ALA A 411 2.83 -24.61 -1.90
C ALA A 411 2.00 -25.74 -2.51
N TYR A 412 1.84 -25.76 -3.84
CA TYR A 412 1.16 -26.84 -4.56
C TYR A 412 1.86 -28.20 -4.39
N LEU A 413 3.18 -28.20 -4.27
CA LEU A 413 3.98 -29.41 -3.99
C LEU A 413 3.91 -29.87 -2.53
N GLY A 414 3.09 -29.22 -1.69
CA GLY A 414 2.87 -29.63 -0.31
C GLY A 414 3.68 -28.87 0.75
N PHE A 415 4.35 -27.78 0.37
CA PHE A 415 5.13 -26.94 1.29
C PHE A 415 4.53 -25.53 1.41
N PRO A 416 3.34 -25.38 2.01
CA PRO A 416 2.73 -24.07 2.19
C PRO A 416 3.52 -23.23 3.19
N MET A 417 3.51 -21.92 2.96
CA MET A 417 4.11 -20.93 3.85
C MET A 417 3.28 -19.65 3.86
N GLY A 418 3.47 -18.84 4.88
CA GLY A 418 2.75 -17.57 5.01
C GLY A 418 3.42 -16.62 5.97
N LEU A 419 2.74 -15.50 6.20
CA LEU A 419 3.09 -14.53 7.23
C LEU A 419 2.44 -14.98 8.55
N ASN A 420 3.17 -14.95 9.65
CA ASN A 420 2.63 -15.33 10.98
C ASN A 420 1.72 -14.24 11.60
N THR A 421 1.47 -13.17 10.86
CA THR A 421 0.59 -12.07 11.23
C THR A 421 -0.39 -11.78 10.11
N VAL A 422 -1.44 -11.03 10.42
CA VAL A 422 -2.41 -10.59 9.41
C VAL A 422 -1.76 -9.67 8.38
N PHE A 423 -0.93 -8.73 8.83
CA PHE A 423 -0.27 -7.76 7.98
C PHE A 423 1.14 -7.46 8.54
N GLY A 424 2.07 -7.18 7.65
CA GLY A 424 3.44 -6.84 8.01
C GLY A 424 4.14 -6.01 6.93
N PRO A 425 5.42 -5.68 7.11
CA PRO A 425 6.24 -5.12 6.03
C PRO A 425 6.41 -6.16 4.92
N SER A 426 6.65 -5.70 3.70
CA SER A 426 7.07 -6.55 2.58
C SER A 426 8.60 -6.50 2.40
N GLY A 427 9.11 -7.04 1.29
CA GLY A 427 10.55 -7.05 1.01
C GLY A 427 11.34 -7.85 2.06
N LEU A 428 12.58 -7.44 2.32
CA LEU A 428 13.48 -8.15 3.24
C LEU A 428 13.04 -8.04 4.71
N LEU A 429 12.30 -7.00 5.08
CA LEU A 429 11.76 -6.88 6.45
C LEU A 429 10.67 -7.91 6.76
N ALA A 430 10.10 -8.56 5.76
CA ALA A 430 9.13 -9.63 5.96
C ALA A 430 9.76 -10.97 6.40
N ILE A 431 11.07 -11.17 6.18
CA ILE A 431 11.76 -12.45 6.43
C ILE A 431 11.50 -13.00 7.84
N PRO A 432 11.63 -12.21 8.93
CA PRO A 432 11.41 -12.74 10.29
C PRO A 432 9.95 -13.10 10.58
N LEU A 433 9.02 -12.69 9.75
CA LEU A 433 7.57 -12.96 9.90
C LEU A 433 7.13 -14.21 9.13
N MET A 434 8.00 -14.82 8.35
CA MET A 434 7.66 -16.01 7.57
C MET A 434 7.46 -17.21 8.50
N THR A 435 6.43 -18.00 8.23
CA THR A 435 6.09 -19.21 8.98
C THR A 435 5.60 -20.31 8.04
N SER A 436 5.79 -21.56 8.46
CA SER A 436 5.32 -22.77 7.78
C SER A 436 5.20 -23.89 8.80
N ASP A 437 4.37 -24.86 8.53
CA ASP A 437 4.27 -26.08 9.31
C ASP A 437 5.58 -26.88 9.29
N PHE A 438 6.44 -26.64 8.29
CA PHE A 438 7.79 -27.23 8.14
C PHE A 438 8.90 -26.42 8.83
N GLY A 439 8.53 -25.45 9.67
CA GLY A 439 9.45 -24.60 10.43
C GLY A 439 9.80 -23.28 9.73
N ILE A 440 10.32 -22.35 10.54
CA ILE A 440 10.61 -20.97 10.09
C ILE A 440 11.70 -20.92 8.99
N PHE A 441 12.70 -21.77 9.06
CA PHE A 441 13.78 -21.77 8.07
C PHE A 441 13.30 -22.22 6.69
N SER A 442 12.37 -23.20 6.64
CA SER A 442 11.71 -23.62 5.40
C SER A 442 10.91 -22.44 4.79
N ALA A 443 10.13 -21.75 5.61
CA ALA A 443 9.37 -20.59 5.18
C ALA A 443 10.26 -19.48 4.63
N ILE A 444 11.36 -19.16 5.32
CA ILE A 444 12.35 -18.17 4.88
C ILE A 444 12.97 -18.59 3.53
N ALA A 445 13.36 -19.86 3.39
CA ALA A 445 13.94 -20.35 2.13
C ALA A 445 12.96 -20.21 0.96
N ILE A 446 11.69 -20.59 1.16
CA ILE A 446 10.65 -20.46 0.13
C ILE A 446 10.43 -18.98 -0.24
N TYR A 447 10.34 -18.10 0.75
CA TYR A 447 10.20 -16.66 0.52
C TYR A 447 11.36 -16.08 -0.27
N LEU A 448 12.58 -16.45 0.07
CA LEU A 448 13.79 -16.02 -0.65
C LEU A 448 13.82 -16.57 -2.08
N CYS A 449 13.42 -17.82 -2.32
CA CYS A 449 13.30 -18.37 -3.68
C CYS A 449 12.35 -17.54 -4.54
N GLY A 450 11.15 -17.21 -4.02
CA GLY A 450 10.20 -16.33 -4.71
C GLY A 450 10.78 -14.94 -4.95
N THR A 451 11.40 -14.34 -3.93
CA THR A 451 11.97 -12.98 -3.99
C THR A 451 13.12 -12.90 -5.02
N ILE A 452 14.05 -13.84 -4.99
CA ILE A 452 15.17 -13.89 -5.95
C ILE A 452 14.63 -14.09 -7.36
N THR A 453 13.65 -14.96 -7.55
CA THR A 453 12.99 -15.14 -8.86
C THR A 453 12.34 -13.84 -9.35
N ALA A 454 11.60 -13.15 -8.48
CA ALA A 454 10.96 -11.88 -8.83
C ALA A 454 11.99 -10.80 -9.20
N TYR A 455 13.09 -10.68 -8.43
CA TYR A 455 14.19 -9.76 -8.74
C TYR A 455 14.82 -10.11 -10.09
N THR A 456 15.14 -11.37 -10.32
CA THR A 456 15.83 -11.84 -11.54
C THR A 456 14.96 -11.65 -12.78
N VAL A 457 13.71 -12.11 -12.75
CA VAL A 457 12.79 -11.99 -13.89
C VAL A 457 12.42 -10.53 -14.12
N GLY A 458 12.16 -9.74 -13.08
CA GLY A 458 11.92 -8.30 -13.18
C GLY A 458 13.11 -7.56 -13.78
N PHE A 459 14.34 -7.92 -13.37
CA PHE A 459 15.57 -7.37 -13.94
C PHE A 459 15.75 -7.75 -15.41
N LEU A 460 15.73 -9.03 -15.74
CA LEU A 460 15.99 -9.51 -17.09
C LEU A 460 14.95 -9.01 -18.09
N SER A 461 13.67 -9.11 -17.75
CA SER A 461 12.57 -8.63 -18.59
C SER A 461 12.67 -7.12 -18.85
N THR A 462 13.02 -6.32 -17.82
CA THR A 462 13.23 -4.89 -18.00
C THR A 462 14.48 -4.59 -18.81
N TYR A 463 15.57 -5.28 -18.54
CA TYR A 463 16.84 -5.07 -19.23
C TYR A 463 16.75 -5.32 -20.73
N TRP A 464 16.07 -6.39 -21.15
CA TRP A 464 15.98 -6.77 -22.56
C TRP A 464 14.83 -6.12 -23.31
N PHE A 465 13.67 -5.95 -22.69
CA PHE A 465 12.46 -5.53 -23.39
C PHE A 465 12.03 -4.08 -23.08
N ALA A 466 12.22 -3.62 -21.86
CA ALA A 466 11.66 -2.33 -21.46
C ALA A 466 12.65 -1.17 -21.51
N SER A 467 13.97 -1.43 -21.43
CA SER A 467 14.97 -0.36 -21.39
C SER A 467 15.37 0.20 -22.75
N LYS A 468 15.05 -0.47 -23.87
CA LYS A 468 15.53 -0.10 -25.20
C LYS A 468 14.90 1.18 -25.76
N ASN A 469 13.70 1.54 -25.36
CA ASN A 469 12.91 2.65 -25.90
C ASN A 469 12.34 3.54 -24.79
N VAL A 470 13.02 3.66 -23.68
CA VAL A 470 12.60 4.45 -22.52
C VAL A 470 13.62 5.57 -22.29
N ASP A 471 13.12 6.71 -21.88
CA ASP A 471 13.98 7.82 -21.44
C ASP A 471 14.82 7.37 -20.23
N LEU A 472 16.14 7.27 -20.45
CA LEU A 472 17.15 6.86 -19.47
C LEU A 472 18.00 8.05 -19.01
N SER A 473 17.62 9.29 -19.42
CA SER A 473 18.31 10.53 -19.06
C SER A 473 18.15 10.91 -17.58
#